data_3a461760c0bce7dc0c048b71132dbb1d
#
_entry.id   3a461760c0bce7dc0c048b71132dbb1d
#
_cell.length_a   1.000
_cell.length_b   1.000
_cell.length_c   1.000
_cell.angle_alpha   90.00
_cell.angle_beta   90.00
_cell.angle_gamma   90.00
#
_symmetry.space_group_name_H-M   'P 1'
#
loop_
_entity.id
_entity.type
_entity.pdbx_description
1 polymer ?
#
loop_
_entity_poly.entity_id
_entity_poly.type
_entity_poly.pdbx_seq_one_letter_code
_entity_poly.pdbx_strand_id
1 'polypeptide(L)'
;MPRIRLLDPSVVGTIRAGEVIDRPAAVVKELVENALDAGSTLVAIHAASHPERLIRVQDDGTGMSREDALLALRRHATSKIESVADLSRIRTLGFRGEALASIAEVSRLMLSTRSIDELTGTQVEALGGAVIQVSGVGRAVGATVTVEDLFFNTPARLRFLKSREAEIRVLSRIVWNYALTYPRVHWKFSVEGREDTDLPEARDLLERWEVLYGRGSEDGAAEFDDEAGGIHVSGVLGAPEQARASRDYQTFAVNGRVVSSATLGAALRQGYGNLLPGDRYPLALVLIEIDPSHVDSNVHPTKREVRFRDEARMFQVLRRAVEASMRRYVPTGIAFGEGGVAEHPSGAGTYGGAGTTGEGPAVAAEGRSTTATLAPAGAALKAEEALTLALEVSSTEAAADPRDRERGDVEESLAEPEIPIWQLHERYLIAPIRGGMVILDQHAAHERILYEEARAHLYGGTGASQVLLFPRVVDLTPAELDALLLLEPHLRRLGYEASLFGERQVAVRGVPAAIPEEAAIDSLRAVLASVDTLGEGGEPPEEHIAKSFACHAAVRSGQALGPVERRALFDRLFATSLPHGDPHGRSTYVRVSMEELDRRFGRR
;
A
#
# COMPACT_ATOMS: atom_id res chain seq x y z
N MET A 1 -38.40 14.12 35.16
CA MET A 1 -38.34 14.62 33.79
C MET A 1 -37.72 13.56 32.88
N PRO A 2 -38.23 13.27 31.69
CA PRO A 2 -37.65 12.29 30.81
C PRO A 2 -36.23 12.70 30.43
N ARG A 3 -35.29 11.71 30.44
CA ARG A 3 -33.89 11.93 30.07
C ARG A 3 -33.67 12.01 28.54
N ILE A 4 -34.59 11.45 27.76
CA ILE A 4 -34.58 11.44 26.29
C ILE A 4 -35.28 12.69 25.80
N ARG A 5 -34.65 13.44 24.88
CA ARG A 5 -35.20 14.64 24.24
C ARG A 5 -35.06 14.55 22.74
N LEU A 6 -35.99 15.14 22.00
CA LEU A 6 -35.83 15.39 20.58
C LEU A 6 -34.73 16.43 20.38
N LEU A 7 -33.78 16.13 19.48
CA LEU A 7 -32.74 17.06 19.10
C LEU A 7 -33.30 18.13 18.15
N ASP A 8 -32.71 19.31 18.22
CA ASP A 8 -32.98 20.35 17.24
C ASP A 8 -32.64 19.87 15.81
N PRO A 9 -33.47 20.17 14.79
CA PRO A 9 -33.20 19.78 13.41
C PRO A 9 -31.81 20.19 12.90
N SER A 10 -31.27 21.32 13.33
CA SER A 10 -29.92 21.79 12.97
C SER A 10 -28.85 20.89 13.56
N VAL A 11 -29.01 20.41 14.78
CA VAL A 11 -28.11 19.48 15.44
C VAL A 11 -28.15 18.11 14.74
N VAL A 12 -29.36 17.60 14.43
CA VAL A 12 -29.54 16.36 13.68
C VAL A 12 -28.88 16.46 12.30
N GLY A 13 -29.06 17.63 11.63
CA GLY A 13 -28.41 17.92 10.36
C GLY A 13 -26.89 17.81 10.42
N THR A 14 -26.31 18.50 11.38
CA THR A 14 -24.85 18.52 11.58
C THR A 14 -24.27 17.12 11.91
N ILE A 15 -24.97 16.31 12.72
CA ILE A 15 -24.56 14.92 13.04
C ILE A 15 -24.55 14.08 11.75
N ARG A 16 -25.67 14.07 11.00
CA ARG A 16 -25.80 13.31 9.76
C ARG A 16 -24.85 13.76 8.65
N ALA A 17 -24.66 15.08 8.49
CA ALA A 17 -23.69 15.62 7.54
C ALA A 17 -22.29 15.05 7.77
N GLY A 18 -21.95 14.82 9.02
CA GLY A 18 -20.66 14.23 9.35
C GLY A 18 -20.53 12.73 9.21
N GLU A 19 -21.61 12.02 9.04
CA GLU A 19 -21.56 10.62 8.64
C GLU A 19 -21.25 10.50 7.15
N VAL A 20 -21.56 11.53 6.34
CA VAL A 20 -21.33 11.60 4.90
C VAL A 20 -20.00 12.29 4.58
N ILE A 21 -19.73 13.43 5.24
CA ILE A 21 -18.55 14.27 5.00
C ILE A 21 -17.69 14.25 6.27
N ASP A 22 -16.64 13.46 6.24
CA ASP A 22 -15.67 13.28 7.34
C ASP A 22 -14.37 14.08 7.14
N ARG A 23 -14.03 14.44 5.89
CA ARG A 23 -12.80 15.12 5.51
C ARG A 23 -12.91 15.86 4.17
N PRO A 24 -11.93 16.73 3.82
CA PRO A 24 -11.89 17.45 2.54
C PRO A 24 -11.98 16.54 1.30
N ALA A 25 -11.30 15.41 1.33
CA ALA A 25 -11.30 14.43 0.25
C ALA A 25 -12.69 13.79 -0.01
N ALA A 26 -13.56 13.69 1.01
CA ALA A 26 -14.93 13.25 0.82
C ALA A 26 -15.78 14.28 0.04
N VAL A 27 -15.53 15.58 0.27
CA VAL A 27 -16.15 16.66 -0.52
C VAL A 27 -15.78 16.53 -1.99
N VAL A 28 -14.48 16.42 -2.30
CA VAL A 28 -14.00 16.27 -3.69
C VAL A 28 -14.61 15.04 -4.34
N LYS A 29 -14.64 13.91 -3.64
CA LYS A 29 -15.23 12.67 -4.15
C LYS A 29 -16.69 12.86 -4.58
N GLU A 30 -17.54 13.39 -3.70
CA GLU A 30 -18.96 13.56 -4.00
C GLU A 30 -19.18 14.59 -5.13
N LEU A 31 -18.37 15.66 -5.19
CA LEU A 31 -18.48 16.66 -6.26
C LEU A 31 -18.00 16.13 -7.61
N VAL A 32 -16.93 15.35 -7.63
CA VAL A 32 -16.43 14.66 -8.83
C VAL A 32 -17.46 13.64 -9.34
N GLU A 33 -18.03 12.82 -8.45
CA GLU A 33 -19.10 11.88 -8.83
C GLU A 33 -20.31 12.61 -9.44
N ASN A 34 -20.67 13.78 -8.91
CA ASN A 34 -21.75 14.57 -9.49
C ASN A 34 -21.39 15.15 -10.86
N ALA A 35 -20.16 15.61 -11.07
CA ALA A 35 -19.68 16.08 -12.36
C ALA A 35 -19.72 14.95 -13.41
N LEU A 36 -19.23 13.75 -13.07
CA LEU A 36 -19.27 12.59 -13.95
C LEU A 36 -20.71 12.16 -14.28
N ASP A 37 -21.59 12.14 -13.30
CA ASP A 37 -23.03 11.86 -13.51
C ASP A 37 -23.72 12.91 -14.39
N ALA A 38 -23.19 14.15 -14.41
CA ALA A 38 -23.65 15.22 -15.32
C ALA A 38 -23.08 15.10 -16.74
N GLY A 39 -22.28 14.08 -17.03
CA GLY A 39 -21.70 13.83 -18.35
C GLY A 39 -20.59 14.81 -18.71
N SER A 40 -19.82 15.28 -17.75
CA SER A 40 -18.75 16.25 -17.97
C SER A 40 -17.60 15.65 -18.78
N THR A 41 -17.05 16.47 -19.69
CA THR A 41 -15.83 16.16 -20.45
C THR A 41 -14.60 16.85 -19.84
N LEU A 42 -14.78 17.85 -19.00
CA LEU A 42 -13.75 18.55 -18.26
C LEU A 42 -14.16 18.63 -16.76
N VAL A 43 -13.25 18.22 -15.89
CA VAL A 43 -13.37 18.40 -14.44
C VAL A 43 -12.12 19.10 -13.93
N ALA A 44 -12.28 20.30 -13.37
CA ALA A 44 -11.21 21.08 -12.77
C ALA A 44 -11.39 21.16 -11.24
N ILE A 45 -10.39 20.73 -10.52
CA ILE A 45 -10.36 20.73 -9.05
C ILE A 45 -9.27 21.69 -8.59
N HIS A 46 -9.63 22.59 -7.67
CA HIS A 46 -8.69 23.49 -7.02
C HIS A 46 -8.84 23.39 -5.51
N ALA A 47 -7.74 23.28 -4.78
CA ALA A 47 -7.71 23.28 -3.33
C ALA A 47 -6.69 24.30 -2.81
N ALA A 48 -7.00 24.97 -1.70
CA ALA A 48 -6.01 25.74 -0.98
C ALA A 48 -4.94 24.82 -0.39
N SER A 49 -3.82 25.40 0.04
CA SER A 49 -2.77 24.69 0.79
C SER A 49 -3.29 24.04 2.09
N HIS A 50 -4.41 24.53 2.60
CA HIS A 50 -5.25 23.98 3.65
C HIS A 50 -6.60 23.62 3.05
N PRO A 51 -6.85 22.37 2.63
CA PRO A 51 -8.04 22.01 1.87
C PRO A 51 -9.38 22.27 2.58
N GLU A 52 -9.35 22.32 3.92
CA GLU A 52 -10.54 22.71 4.69
C GLU A 52 -10.95 24.19 4.52
N ARG A 53 -10.03 25.05 4.05
CA ARG A 53 -10.29 26.48 3.81
C ARG A 53 -10.95 26.75 2.47
N LEU A 54 -10.53 26.02 1.43
CA LEU A 54 -11.07 26.18 0.09
C LEU A 54 -10.93 24.90 -0.72
N ILE A 55 -12.04 24.45 -1.25
CA ILE A 55 -12.14 23.45 -2.32
C ILE A 55 -13.05 24.03 -3.39
N ARG A 56 -12.64 23.94 -4.65
CA ARG A 56 -13.47 24.31 -5.79
C ARG A 56 -13.43 23.17 -6.80
N VAL A 57 -14.62 22.72 -7.21
CA VAL A 57 -14.78 21.77 -8.32
C VAL A 57 -15.63 22.41 -9.39
N GLN A 58 -15.12 22.43 -10.60
CA GLN A 58 -15.77 22.97 -11.78
C GLN A 58 -15.91 21.88 -12.82
N ASP A 59 -17.05 21.83 -13.49
CA ASP A 59 -17.36 20.94 -14.57
C ASP A 59 -18.05 21.65 -15.74
N ASP A 60 -18.05 21.02 -16.90
CA ASP A 60 -18.71 21.42 -18.13
C ASP A 60 -19.94 20.55 -18.46
N GLY A 61 -20.48 19.83 -17.47
CA GLY A 61 -21.63 18.95 -17.63
C GLY A 61 -22.93 19.68 -17.96
N THR A 62 -24.06 18.98 -17.88
CA THR A 62 -25.39 19.52 -18.23
C THR A 62 -25.82 20.74 -17.41
N GLY A 63 -25.20 20.96 -16.25
CA GLY A 63 -25.57 22.01 -15.31
C GLY A 63 -26.95 21.80 -14.68
N MET A 64 -27.46 22.85 -14.04
CA MET A 64 -28.76 22.82 -13.35
C MET A 64 -29.57 24.08 -13.69
N SER A 65 -30.89 23.93 -13.77
CA SER A 65 -31.82 25.07 -13.81
C SER A 65 -31.80 25.82 -12.47
N ARG A 66 -32.37 27.04 -12.44
CA ARG A 66 -32.50 27.79 -11.21
C ARG A 66 -33.29 27.05 -10.13
N GLU A 67 -34.32 26.32 -10.52
CA GLU A 67 -35.16 25.54 -9.62
C GLU A 67 -34.40 24.34 -9.07
N ASP A 68 -33.71 23.60 -9.94
CA ASP A 68 -32.87 22.46 -9.55
C ASP A 68 -31.69 22.86 -8.66
N ALA A 69 -31.05 24.02 -8.92
CA ALA A 69 -29.96 24.52 -8.09
C ALA A 69 -30.41 24.80 -6.64
N LEU A 70 -31.64 25.27 -6.44
CA LEU A 70 -32.22 25.47 -5.12
C LEU A 70 -32.66 24.16 -4.46
N LEU A 71 -33.16 23.20 -5.25
CA LEU A 71 -33.54 21.88 -4.76
C LEU A 71 -32.33 21.05 -4.39
N ALA A 72 -31.23 21.16 -5.14
CA ALA A 72 -30.00 20.37 -4.91
C ALA A 72 -29.37 20.63 -3.53
N LEU A 73 -29.66 21.77 -2.89
CA LEU A 73 -29.25 22.07 -1.52
C LEU A 73 -30.27 21.61 -0.45
N ARG A 74 -31.39 20.99 -0.87
CA ARG A 74 -32.34 20.36 0.05
C ARG A 74 -32.03 18.87 0.19
N ARG A 75 -32.19 18.38 1.41
CA ARG A 75 -32.05 16.95 1.68
C ARG A 75 -33.09 16.13 0.94
N HIS A 76 -32.73 14.94 0.52
CA HIS A 76 -33.60 13.99 -0.19
C HIS A 76 -34.10 14.49 -1.54
N ALA A 77 -33.47 15.52 -2.11
CA ALA A 77 -33.74 15.97 -3.46
C ALA A 77 -32.72 15.35 -4.44
N THR A 78 -33.21 14.57 -5.37
CA THR A 78 -32.37 13.88 -6.37
C THR A 78 -33.14 13.73 -7.67
N SER A 79 -32.43 13.84 -8.79
CA SER A 79 -32.94 13.53 -10.13
C SER A 79 -32.66 12.09 -10.56
N LYS A 80 -32.02 11.28 -9.68
CA LYS A 80 -31.37 10.00 -10.06
C LYS A 80 -32.20 8.76 -9.71
N ILE A 81 -33.16 8.87 -8.80
CA ILE A 81 -34.08 7.79 -8.38
C ILE A 81 -35.47 8.38 -8.09
N GLU A 82 -36.51 7.67 -8.44
CA GLU A 82 -37.91 8.05 -8.20
C GLU A 82 -38.63 7.03 -7.31
N SER A 83 -38.18 5.77 -7.32
CA SER A 83 -38.84 4.66 -6.64
C SER A 83 -37.88 3.75 -5.90
N VAL A 84 -38.41 2.95 -4.97
CA VAL A 84 -37.63 1.91 -4.26
C VAL A 84 -37.07 0.86 -5.24
N ALA A 85 -37.76 0.60 -6.35
CA ALA A 85 -37.30 -0.34 -7.37
C ALA A 85 -36.00 0.15 -8.08
N ASP A 86 -35.80 1.45 -8.17
CA ASP A 86 -34.61 2.03 -8.79
C ASP A 86 -33.36 1.77 -7.96
N LEU A 87 -33.49 1.60 -6.63
CA LEU A 87 -32.36 1.29 -5.73
C LEU A 87 -31.63 0.01 -6.12
N SER A 88 -32.31 -0.96 -6.74
CA SER A 88 -31.70 -2.20 -7.22
C SER A 88 -31.10 -2.08 -8.63
N ARG A 89 -31.24 -0.94 -9.30
CA ARG A 89 -30.80 -0.71 -10.69
C ARG A 89 -29.96 0.56 -10.86
N ILE A 90 -29.41 1.07 -9.76
CA ILE A 90 -28.63 2.31 -9.78
C ILE A 90 -27.41 2.17 -10.70
N ARG A 91 -27.34 3.02 -11.71
CA ARG A 91 -26.20 3.15 -12.64
C ARG A 91 -25.40 4.43 -12.40
N THR A 92 -25.96 5.40 -11.65
CA THR A 92 -25.31 6.64 -11.32
C THR A 92 -24.37 6.49 -10.12
N LEU A 93 -23.31 7.30 -10.07
CA LEU A 93 -22.36 7.32 -8.95
C LEU A 93 -22.98 7.89 -7.68
N GLY A 94 -23.82 8.93 -7.78
CA GLY A 94 -24.62 9.49 -6.70
C GLY A 94 -26.10 9.06 -6.81
N PHE A 95 -26.81 8.94 -5.70
CA PHE A 95 -28.27 8.65 -5.71
C PHE A 95 -29.04 9.16 -4.48
N ARG A 96 -28.38 9.43 -3.35
CA ARG A 96 -29.05 9.73 -2.07
C ARG A 96 -29.68 11.11 -1.98
N GLY A 97 -29.31 12.06 -2.85
CA GLY A 97 -29.77 13.45 -2.78
C GLY A 97 -29.39 14.17 -1.48
N GLU A 98 -28.24 13.83 -0.91
CA GLU A 98 -27.79 14.36 0.38
C GLU A 98 -26.41 15.02 0.32
N ALA A 99 -25.61 14.78 -0.73
CA ALA A 99 -24.22 15.21 -0.77
C ALA A 99 -24.06 16.73 -0.69
N LEU A 100 -24.66 17.48 -1.62
CA LEU A 100 -24.58 18.95 -1.63
C LEU A 100 -25.20 19.57 -0.38
N ALA A 101 -26.33 19.05 0.09
CA ALA A 101 -26.95 19.50 1.33
C ALA A 101 -26.05 19.28 2.54
N SER A 102 -25.41 18.09 2.63
CA SER A 102 -24.50 17.77 3.73
C SER A 102 -23.23 18.62 3.70
N ILE A 103 -22.67 18.90 2.51
CA ILE A 103 -21.54 19.81 2.37
C ILE A 103 -21.92 21.22 2.83
N ALA A 104 -23.08 21.73 2.36
CA ALA A 104 -23.55 23.06 2.72
C ALA A 104 -23.79 23.22 4.23
N GLU A 105 -24.23 22.17 4.93
CA GLU A 105 -24.49 22.21 6.39
C GLU A 105 -23.23 22.41 7.22
N VAL A 106 -22.06 21.97 6.73
CA VAL A 106 -20.80 22.05 7.48
C VAL A 106 -19.80 23.03 6.87
N SER A 107 -20.24 23.87 5.92
CA SER A 107 -19.35 24.80 5.22
C SER A 107 -20.07 26.10 4.82
N ARG A 108 -19.30 27.03 4.25
CA ARG A 108 -19.82 28.08 3.38
C ARG A 108 -19.74 27.54 1.95
N LEU A 109 -20.88 27.34 1.32
CA LEU A 109 -20.98 26.77 -0.03
C LEU A 109 -21.49 27.82 -1.01
N MET A 110 -20.80 27.91 -2.16
CA MET A 110 -21.25 28.69 -3.31
C MET A 110 -21.42 27.76 -4.51
N LEU A 111 -22.64 27.61 -5.00
CA LEU A 111 -22.98 26.88 -6.21
C LEU A 111 -23.28 27.88 -7.32
N SER A 112 -22.50 27.80 -8.42
CA SER A 112 -22.75 28.57 -9.64
C SER A 112 -23.01 27.58 -10.76
N THR A 113 -24.16 27.64 -11.42
CA THR A 113 -24.54 26.66 -12.44
C THR A 113 -25.37 27.27 -13.55
N ARG A 114 -25.34 26.67 -14.74
CA ARG A 114 -26.19 27.02 -15.87
C ARG A 114 -26.56 25.77 -16.68
N SER A 115 -27.84 25.53 -16.83
CA SER A 115 -28.33 24.51 -17.77
C SER A 115 -28.20 25.00 -19.20
N ILE A 116 -28.13 24.05 -20.15
CA ILE A 116 -28.09 24.36 -21.59
C ILE A 116 -29.34 25.11 -22.05
N ASP A 117 -30.46 24.89 -21.38
CA ASP A 117 -31.78 25.50 -21.72
C ASP A 117 -31.93 26.93 -21.18
N GLU A 118 -30.99 27.40 -20.35
CA GLU A 118 -31.05 28.72 -19.73
C GLU A 118 -30.00 29.68 -20.32
N LEU A 119 -30.40 30.95 -20.55
CA LEU A 119 -29.48 31.98 -21.05
C LEU A 119 -28.60 32.55 -19.95
N THR A 120 -29.05 32.57 -18.73
CA THR A 120 -28.34 33.13 -17.58
C THR A 120 -28.15 32.06 -16.53
N GLY A 121 -26.95 31.93 -16.00
CA GLY A 121 -26.66 31.01 -14.89
C GLY A 121 -27.21 31.53 -13.57
N THR A 122 -27.33 30.65 -12.61
CA THR A 122 -27.73 30.90 -11.24
C THR A 122 -26.58 30.69 -10.27
N GLN A 123 -26.37 31.64 -9.37
CA GLN A 123 -25.47 31.50 -8.23
C GLN A 123 -26.30 31.44 -6.94
N VAL A 124 -26.02 30.40 -6.15
CA VAL A 124 -26.66 30.19 -4.82
C VAL A 124 -25.55 30.15 -3.78
N GLU A 125 -25.69 30.98 -2.76
CA GLU A 125 -24.80 30.97 -1.60
C GLU A 125 -25.53 30.41 -0.38
N ALA A 126 -24.88 29.49 0.33
CA ALA A 126 -25.42 28.88 1.53
C ALA A 126 -24.36 28.91 2.65
N LEU A 127 -24.80 29.05 3.89
CA LEU A 127 -23.99 29.03 5.09
C LEU A 127 -24.65 28.11 6.13
N GLY A 128 -23.94 27.06 6.54
CA GLY A 128 -24.49 26.12 7.53
C GLY A 128 -25.82 25.49 7.11
N GLY A 129 -26.00 25.23 5.81
CA GLY A 129 -27.22 24.67 5.21
C GLY A 129 -28.32 25.69 4.88
N ALA A 130 -28.21 26.92 5.34
CA ALA A 130 -29.19 27.98 5.02
C ALA A 130 -28.78 28.73 3.74
N VAL A 131 -29.67 28.82 2.76
CA VAL A 131 -29.47 29.67 1.58
C VAL A 131 -29.55 31.14 2.01
N ILE A 132 -28.47 31.90 1.78
CA ILE A 132 -28.33 33.29 2.17
C ILE A 132 -28.49 34.25 0.98
N GLN A 133 -28.16 33.83 -0.23
CA GLN A 133 -28.26 34.65 -1.42
C GLN A 133 -28.53 33.81 -2.67
N VAL A 134 -29.32 34.34 -3.59
CA VAL A 134 -29.56 33.78 -4.93
C VAL A 134 -29.51 34.91 -5.94
N SER A 135 -28.61 34.80 -6.92
CA SER A 135 -28.39 35.82 -7.96
C SER A 135 -28.22 35.20 -9.34
N GLY A 136 -28.42 36.00 -10.38
CA GLY A 136 -28.06 35.62 -11.73
C GLY A 136 -26.55 35.82 -11.99
N VAL A 137 -25.91 34.94 -12.76
CA VAL A 137 -24.51 35.03 -13.11
C VAL A 137 -24.29 34.68 -14.59
N GLY A 138 -23.36 35.40 -15.26
CA GLY A 138 -22.93 35.06 -16.60
C GLY A 138 -21.90 33.94 -16.54
N ARG A 139 -22.22 32.73 -17.08
CA ARG A 139 -21.29 31.62 -17.14
C ARG A 139 -21.58 30.67 -18.31
N ALA A 140 -20.61 29.83 -18.67
CA ALA A 140 -20.80 28.70 -19.57
C ALA A 140 -21.72 27.64 -18.96
N VAL A 141 -22.22 26.69 -19.75
CA VAL A 141 -22.96 25.51 -19.29
C VAL A 141 -22.08 24.68 -18.34
N GLY A 142 -22.68 24.04 -17.35
CA GLY A 142 -22.01 23.25 -16.34
C GLY A 142 -22.22 23.75 -14.92
N ALA A 143 -21.43 23.28 -13.96
CA ALA A 143 -21.50 23.72 -12.57
C ALA A 143 -20.11 24.07 -12.00
N THR A 144 -20.09 24.91 -10.99
CA THR A 144 -18.93 25.18 -10.13
C THR A 144 -19.41 25.22 -8.71
N VAL A 145 -18.87 24.34 -7.88
CA VAL A 145 -19.11 24.30 -6.44
C VAL A 145 -17.84 24.75 -5.74
N THR A 146 -17.95 25.83 -4.97
CA THR A 146 -16.88 26.31 -4.09
C THR A 146 -17.30 26.07 -2.65
N VAL A 147 -16.44 25.42 -1.89
CA VAL A 147 -16.63 25.08 -0.47
C VAL A 147 -15.53 25.78 0.31
N GLU A 148 -15.95 26.65 1.21
CA GLU A 148 -15.05 27.43 2.08
C GLU A 148 -15.34 27.10 3.54
N ASP A 149 -14.31 27.23 4.38
CA ASP A 149 -14.37 27.06 5.83
C ASP A 149 -15.08 25.75 6.24
N LEU A 150 -14.68 24.63 5.64
CA LEU A 150 -15.23 23.30 5.95
C LEU A 150 -15.07 23.00 7.44
N PHE A 151 -16.16 22.56 8.08
CA PHE A 151 -16.26 22.28 9.52
C PHE A 151 -16.22 23.51 10.43
N PHE A 152 -16.48 24.73 9.92
CA PHE A 152 -16.51 25.96 10.73
C PHE A 152 -17.43 25.86 11.96
N ASN A 153 -18.54 25.13 11.84
CA ASN A 153 -19.54 24.90 12.90
C ASN A 153 -19.34 23.56 13.66
N THR A 154 -18.30 22.79 13.33
CA THR A 154 -17.97 21.50 13.95
C THR A 154 -16.49 21.43 14.35
N PRO A 155 -16.05 22.25 15.33
CA PRO A 155 -14.63 22.39 15.69
C PRO A 155 -13.99 21.11 16.19
N ALA A 156 -14.77 20.15 16.71
CA ALA A 156 -14.27 18.85 17.06
C ALA A 156 -13.73 18.10 15.82
N ARG A 157 -14.45 18.13 14.70
CA ARG A 157 -14.02 17.48 13.45
C ARG A 157 -12.80 18.14 12.84
N LEU A 158 -12.75 19.47 12.86
CA LEU A 158 -11.58 20.20 12.37
C LEU A 158 -10.29 19.75 13.10
N ARG A 159 -10.37 19.41 14.39
CA ARG A 159 -9.22 18.89 15.17
C ARG A 159 -8.87 17.44 14.84
N PHE A 160 -9.76 16.67 14.24
CA PHE A 160 -9.51 15.28 13.83
C PHE A 160 -8.93 15.16 12.42
N LEU A 161 -8.83 16.25 11.66
CA LEU A 161 -8.13 16.26 10.39
C LEU A 161 -6.65 15.93 10.62
N LYS A 162 -6.09 15.15 9.70
CA LYS A 162 -4.66 14.83 9.68
C LYS A 162 -3.85 16.09 9.31
N SER A 163 -2.53 15.94 9.16
CA SER A 163 -1.70 17.04 8.67
C SER A 163 -2.17 17.52 7.28
N ARG A 164 -1.89 18.78 6.97
CA ARG A 164 -2.19 19.40 5.67
C ARG A 164 -1.75 18.51 4.50
N GLU A 165 -0.53 18.03 4.56
CA GLU A 165 0.09 17.19 3.55
C GLU A 165 -0.63 15.84 3.39
N ALA A 166 -1.07 15.26 4.52
CA ALA A 166 -1.85 14.02 4.49
C ALA A 166 -3.23 14.21 3.86
N GLU A 167 -3.91 15.32 4.17
CA GLU A 167 -5.22 15.62 3.55
C GLU A 167 -5.08 15.87 2.03
N ILE A 168 -4.05 16.61 1.60
CA ILE A 168 -3.77 16.84 0.17
C ILE A 168 -3.48 15.53 -0.54
N ARG A 169 -2.66 14.62 0.03
CA ARG A 169 -2.38 13.32 -0.58
C ARG A 169 -3.63 12.47 -0.76
N VAL A 170 -4.49 12.39 0.26
CA VAL A 170 -5.76 11.64 0.14
C VAL A 170 -6.65 12.26 -0.94
N LEU A 171 -6.67 13.59 -1.05
CA LEU A 171 -7.41 14.30 -2.06
C LEU A 171 -6.84 14.02 -3.46
N SER A 172 -5.52 14.14 -3.66
CA SER A 172 -4.83 13.81 -4.91
C SER A 172 -5.11 12.38 -5.35
N ARG A 173 -5.03 11.40 -4.43
CA ARG A 173 -5.33 10.00 -4.72
C ARG A 173 -6.74 9.80 -5.26
N ILE A 174 -7.74 10.47 -4.71
CA ILE A 174 -9.11 10.41 -5.23
C ILE A 174 -9.14 10.91 -6.67
N VAL A 175 -8.51 12.05 -6.96
CA VAL A 175 -8.45 12.60 -8.31
C VAL A 175 -7.78 11.63 -9.28
N TRP A 176 -6.63 11.04 -8.89
CA TRP A 176 -5.90 10.08 -9.74
C TRP A 176 -6.69 8.80 -9.99
N ASN A 177 -7.39 8.27 -9.00
CA ASN A 177 -8.22 7.09 -9.17
C ASN A 177 -9.37 7.33 -10.16
N TYR A 178 -10.02 8.50 -10.11
CA TYR A 178 -11.04 8.86 -11.09
C TYR A 178 -10.44 9.16 -12.47
N ALA A 179 -9.27 9.79 -12.54
CA ALA A 179 -8.58 10.05 -13.80
C ALA A 179 -8.18 8.76 -14.51
N LEU A 180 -7.77 7.72 -13.77
CA LEU A 180 -7.52 6.37 -14.31
C LEU A 180 -8.81 5.71 -14.79
N THR A 181 -9.88 5.80 -13.99
CA THR A 181 -11.16 5.14 -14.30
C THR A 181 -11.88 5.79 -15.49
N TYR A 182 -11.67 7.11 -15.69
CA TYR A 182 -12.33 7.91 -16.72
C TYR A 182 -11.29 8.60 -17.63
N PRO A 183 -10.58 7.85 -18.49
CA PRO A 183 -9.49 8.38 -19.33
C PRO A 183 -9.96 9.43 -20.35
N ARG A 184 -11.23 9.37 -20.79
CA ARG A 184 -11.83 10.31 -21.75
C ARG A 184 -12.14 11.68 -21.18
N VAL A 185 -12.11 11.85 -19.87
CA VAL A 185 -12.33 13.13 -19.19
C VAL A 185 -11.00 13.87 -19.10
N HIS A 186 -11.02 15.17 -19.41
CA HIS A 186 -9.91 16.08 -19.17
C HIS A 186 -9.91 16.49 -17.69
N TRP A 187 -8.85 16.18 -16.97
CA TRP A 187 -8.71 16.48 -15.54
C TRP A 187 -7.72 17.59 -15.31
N LYS A 188 -8.12 18.60 -14.53
CA LYS A 188 -7.22 19.64 -14.03
C LYS A 188 -7.22 19.60 -12.53
N PHE A 189 -6.04 19.56 -11.94
CA PHE A 189 -5.90 19.54 -10.49
C PHE A 189 -4.81 20.50 -10.06
N SER A 190 -5.18 21.44 -9.19
CA SER A 190 -4.26 22.44 -8.65
C SER A 190 -4.38 22.54 -7.15
N VAL A 191 -3.26 22.71 -6.47
CA VAL A 191 -3.16 22.98 -5.03
C VAL A 191 -2.32 24.22 -4.85
N GLU A 192 -2.81 25.18 -4.08
CA GLU A 192 -2.10 26.42 -3.79
C GLU A 192 -0.66 26.16 -3.32
N GLY A 193 0.31 26.79 -3.99
CA GLY A 193 1.74 26.64 -3.71
C GLY A 193 2.39 25.39 -4.30
N ARG A 194 1.69 24.66 -5.16
CA ARG A 194 2.22 23.52 -5.93
C ARG A 194 2.03 23.73 -7.43
N GLU A 195 2.76 22.95 -8.20
CA GLU A 195 2.58 22.92 -9.66
C GLU A 195 1.23 22.32 -10.04
N ASP A 196 0.55 22.92 -11.00
CA ASP A 196 -0.74 22.47 -11.49
C ASP A 196 -0.56 21.19 -12.33
N THR A 197 -1.44 20.23 -12.13
CA THR A 197 -1.49 19.01 -12.95
C THR A 197 -2.59 19.14 -13.99
N ASP A 198 -2.24 18.99 -15.25
CA ASP A 198 -3.16 19.00 -16.40
C ASP A 198 -3.08 17.62 -17.09
N LEU A 199 -4.18 16.87 -17.09
CA LEU A 199 -4.33 15.55 -17.69
C LEU A 199 -5.36 15.63 -18.81
N PRO A 200 -4.96 15.94 -20.05
CA PRO A 200 -5.86 15.98 -21.19
C PRO A 200 -6.63 14.68 -21.39
N GLU A 201 -7.68 14.70 -22.18
CA GLU A 201 -8.36 13.50 -22.64
C GLU A 201 -7.33 12.49 -23.19
N ALA A 202 -7.39 11.23 -22.71
CA ALA A 202 -6.56 10.14 -23.21
C ALA A 202 -7.41 9.23 -24.13
N ARG A 203 -6.77 8.65 -25.15
CA ARG A 203 -7.40 7.77 -26.13
C ARG A 203 -7.88 6.45 -25.50
N ASP A 204 -7.08 5.94 -24.56
CA ASP A 204 -7.29 4.64 -23.91
C ASP A 204 -6.71 4.62 -22.50
N LEU A 205 -6.84 3.47 -21.84
CA LEU A 205 -6.36 3.27 -20.47
C LEU A 205 -4.82 3.29 -20.39
N LEU A 206 -4.12 2.77 -21.41
CA LEU A 206 -2.65 2.71 -21.41
C LEU A 206 -2.05 4.11 -21.52
N GLU A 207 -2.58 4.97 -22.39
CA GLU A 207 -2.13 6.36 -22.49
C GLU A 207 -2.33 7.11 -21.17
N ARG A 208 -3.49 6.91 -20.50
CA ARG A 208 -3.72 7.49 -19.18
C ARG A 208 -2.78 6.91 -18.12
N TRP A 209 -2.51 5.61 -18.20
CA TRP A 209 -1.57 4.91 -17.33
C TRP A 209 -0.16 5.49 -17.47
N GLU A 210 0.34 5.64 -18.69
CA GLU A 210 1.65 6.24 -18.99
C GLU A 210 1.76 7.66 -18.42
N VAL A 211 0.72 8.48 -18.62
CA VAL A 211 0.71 9.85 -18.09
C VAL A 211 0.80 9.87 -16.55
N LEU A 212 0.20 8.94 -15.86
CA LEU A 212 0.19 8.93 -14.39
C LEU A 212 1.37 8.19 -13.76
N TYR A 213 1.86 7.11 -14.37
CA TYR A 213 2.92 6.26 -13.81
C TYR A 213 4.29 6.43 -14.45
N GLY A 214 4.41 7.29 -15.48
CA GLY A 214 5.66 7.62 -16.14
C GLY A 214 5.83 6.93 -17.50
N ARG A 215 6.66 7.53 -18.37
CA ARG A 215 6.98 6.97 -19.68
C ARG A 215 7.69 5.63 -19.56
N GLY A 216 7.32 4.69 -20.42
CA GLY A 216 7.82 3.31 -20.37
C GLY A 216 7.10 2.43 -19.32
N SER A 217 6.13 2.97 -18.57
CA SER A 217 5.33 2.15 -17.67
C SER A 217 4.38 1.20 -18.41
N GLU A 218 4.03 1.53 -19.65
CA GLU A 218 3.24 0.70 -20.55
C GLU A 218 4.03 -0.51 -21.08
N ASP A 219 5.36 -0.42 -21.26
CA ASP A 219 6.19 -1.53 -21.77
C ASP A 219 6.08 -2.79 -20.91
N GLY A 220 5.83 -2.61 -19.61
CA GLY A 220 5.60 -3.68 -18.66
C GLY A 220 4.13 -3.85 -18.25
N ALA A 221 3.21 -3.01 -18.73
CA ALA A 221 1.80 -3.12 -18.37
C ALA A 221 1.06 -4.15 -19.23
N ALA A 222 0.04 -4.78 -18.65
CA ALA A 222 -0.86 -5.71 -19.33
C ALA A 222 -2.27 -5.19 -19.30
N GLU A 223 -2.84 -4.86 -20.45
CA GLU A 223 -4.28 -4.80 -20.54
C GLU A 223 -4.87 -6.21 -20.37
N PHE A 224 -5.98 -6.30 -19.69
CA PHE A 224 -6.75 -7.52 -19.56
C PHE A 224 -8.24 -7.23 -19.74
N ASP A 225 -8.92 -8.22 -20.27
CA ASP A 225 -10.35 -8.19 -20.52
C ASP A 225 -10.86 -9.64 -20.44
N ASP A 226 -11.75 -9.93 -19.50
CA ASP A 226 -12.32 -11.26 -19.31
C ASP A 226 -13.77 -11.15 -18.84
N GLU A 227 -14.61 -12.05 -19.34
CA GLU A 227 -16.01 -12.13 -18.95
C GLU A 227 -16.35 -13.53 -18.47
N ALA A 228 -16.94 -13.63 -17.30
CA ALA A 228 -17.42 -14.90 -16.77
C ALA A 228 -18.68 -14.74 -15.94
N GLY A 229 -19.73 -15.42 -16.38
CA GLY A 229 -20.96 -15.53 -15.62
C GLY A 229 -21.66 -14.21 -15.33
N GLY A 230 -21.64 -13.27 -16.28
CA GLY A 230 -22.26 -11.96 -16.14
C GLY A 230 -21.43 -10.97 -15.30
N ILE A 231 -20.16 -11.26 -15.08
CA ILE A 231 -19.17 -10.36 -14.50
C ILE A 231 -18.14 -10.10 -15.59
N HIS A 232 -18.00 -8.86 -16.02
CA HIS A 232 -16.96 -8.39 -16.91
C HIS A 232 -15.87 -7.70 -16.11
N VAL A 233 -14.63 -8.12 -16.28
CA VAL A 233 -13.45 -7.53 -15.60
C VAL A 233 -12.43 -7.12 -16.64
N SER A 234 -12.02 -5.88 -16.60
CA SER A 234 -11.04 -5.30 -17.52
C SER A 234 -10.11 -4.32 -16.81
N GLY A 235 -9.08 -3.86 -17.49
CA GLY A 235 -8.19 -2.85 -16.94
C GLY A 235 -6.74 -3.01 -17.31
N VAL A 236 -5.85 -2.49 -16.47
CA VAL A 236 -4.40 -2.47 -16.69
C VAL A 236 -3.70 -3.03 -15.45
N LEU A 237 -2.78 -3.95 -15.67
CA LEU A 237 -1.92 -4.56 -14.65
C LEU A 237 -0.47 -4.17 -14.90
N GLY A 238 0.20 -3.59 -13.92
CA GLY A 238 1.63 -3.27 -14.00
C GLY A 238 2.49 -4.53 -13.97
N ALA A 239 3.70 -4.45 -14.52
CA ALA A 239 4.67 -5.52 -14.42
C ALA A 239 5.00 -5.87 -12.95
N PRO A 240 5.33 -7.13 -12.64
CA PRO A 240 5.72 -7.52 -11.27
C PRO A 240 6.87 -6.68 -10.68
N GLU A 241 7.80 -6.23 -11.51
CA GLU A 241 8.95 -5.39 -11.14
C GLU A 241 8.53 -3.98 -10.71
N GLN A 242 7.35 -3.53 -11.15
CA GLN A 242 6.78 -2.23 -10.79
C GLN A 242 6.01 -2.25 -9.47
N ALA A 243 5.93 -3.40 -8.79
CA ALA A 243 5.18 -3.56 -7.55
C ALA A 243 5.65 -2.58 -6.45
N ARG A 244 4.72 -2.09 -5.65
CA ARG A 244 4.93 -1.09 -4.61
C ARG A 244 4.74 -1.66 -3.20
N ALA A 245 5.28 -0.97 -2.20
CA ALA A 245 5.09 -1.32 -0.80
C ALA A 245 3.67 -1.01 -0.30
N SER A 246 2.96 -0.05 -0.92
CA SER A 246 1.61 0.35 -0.55
C SER A 246 0.54 -0.22 -1.50
N ARG A 247 -0.65 -0.50 -0.94
CA ARG A 247 -1.87 -0.85 -1.70
C ARG A 247 -2.50 0.35 -2.41
N ASP A 248 -2.01 1.56 -2.17
CA ASP A 248 -2.59 2.80 -2.67
C ASP A 248 -2.55 2.94 -4.19
N TYR A 249 -1.74 2.12 -4.85
CA TYR A 249 -1.61 2.04 -6.30
C TYR A 249 -2.53 0.99 -6.94
N GLN A 250 -3.49 0.46 -6.16
CA GLN A 250 -4.52 -0.45 -6.64
C GLN A 250 -5.83 0.31 -6.74
N THR A 251 -6.27 0.59 -7.95
CA THR A 251 -7.56 1.24 -8.22
C THR A 251 -8.57 0.18 -8.64
N PHE A 252 -9.65 0.07 -7.88
CA PHE A 252 -10.80 -0.77 -8.22
C PHE A 252 -12.00 0.11 -8.51
N ALA A 253 -12.68 -0.13 -9.64
CA ALA A 253 -13.93 0.53 -9.94
C ALA A 253 -15.01 -0.51 -10.27
N VAL A 254 -16.18 -0.40 -9.63
CA VAL A 254 -17.33 -1.25 -9.85
C VAL A 254 -18.47 -0.41 -10.43
N ASN A 255 -18.90 -0.74 -11.64
CA ASN A 255 -19.87 0.04 -12.41
C ASN A 255 -19.50 1.54 -12.46
N GLY A 256 -18.20 1.84 -12.70
CA GLY A 256 -17.64 3.20 -12.76
C GLY A 256 -17.35 3.83 -11.39
N ARG A 257 -17.79 3.27 -10.27
CA ARG A 257 -17.52 3.82 -8.93
C ARG A 257 -16.22 3.29 -8.38
N VAL A 258 -15.31 4.18 -7.99
CA VAL A 258 -14.07 3.83 -7.29
C VAL A 258 -14.38 3.31 -5.89
N VAL A 259 -13.89 2.10 -5.58
CA VAL A 259 -14.18 1.38 -4.34
C VAL A 259 -12.92 0.81 -3.71
N SER A 260 -12.99 0.52 -2.42
CA SER A 260 -12.01 -0.26 -1.68
C SER A 260 -12.63 -1.62 -1.33
N SER A 261 -11.90 -2.72 -1.61
CA SER A 261 -12.37 -4.07 -1.30
C SER A 261 -11.18 -4.96 -0.96
N ALA A 262 -11.20 -5.54 0.23
CA ALA A 262 -10.20 -6.51 0.66
C ALA A 262 -10.23 -7.77 -0.21
N THR A 263 -11.42 -8.21 -0.62
CA THR A 263 -11.64 -9.36 -1.49
C THR A 263 -10.99 -9.17 -2.85
N LEU A 264 -11.18 -7.99 -3.48
CA LEU A 264 -10.57 -7.67 -4.78
C LEU A 264 -9.06 -7.56 -4.67
N GLY A 265 -8.53 -6.92 -3.61
CA GLY A 265 -7.09 -6.84 -3.36
C GLY A 265 -6.44 -8.21 -3.14
N ALA A 266 -7.13 -9.12 -2.45
CA ALA A 266 -6.65 -10.49 -2.26
C ALA A 266 -6.68 -11.30 -3.57
N ALA A 267 -7.75 -11.17 -4.38
CA ALA A 267 -7.87 -11.83 -5.68
C ALA A 267 -6.77 -11.37 -6.65
N LEU A 268 -6.54 -10.04 -6.72
CA LEU A 268 -5.49 -9.43 -7.51
C LEU A 268 -4.10 -10.00 -7.12
N ARG A 269 -3.77 -9.99 -5.82
CA ARG A 269 -2.50 -10.51 -5.32
C ARG A 269 -2.33 -12.00 -5.63
N GLN A 270 -3.38 -12.81 -5.44
CA GLN A 270 -3.32 -14.23 -5.73
C GLN A 270 -3.17 -14.51 -7.23
N GLY A 271 -3.75 -13.67 -8.10
CA GLY A 271 -3.58 -13.77 -9.55
C GLY A 271 -2.14 -13.52 -10.02
N TYR A 272 -1.40 -12.65 -9.34
CA TYR A 272 0.05 -12.50 -9.58
C TYR A 272 0.88 -13.67 -9.02
N GLY A 273 0.36 -14.38 -8.01
CA GLY A 273 1.01 -15.54 -7.41
C GLY A 273 2.43 -15.23 -6.92
N ASN A 274 3.38 -16.10 -7.30
CA ASN A 274 4.79 -15.99 -6.90
C ASN A 274 5.61 -14.93 -7.67
N LEU A 275 5.00 -14.22 -8.62
CA LEU A 275 5.66 -13.13 -9.34
C LEU A 275 5.88 -11.92 -8.45
N LEU A 276 5.11 -11.77 -7.36
CA LEU A 276 5.25 -10.68 -6.41
C LEU A 276 5.99 -11.11 -5.14
N PRO A 277 6.96 -10.33 -4.67
CA PRO A 277 7.50 -10.50 -3.32
C PRO A 277 6.39 -10.44 -2.26
N GLY A 278 6.61 -11.08 -1.10
CA GLY A 278 5.59 -11.25 -0.06
C GLY A 278 5.01 -9.95 0.51
N ASP A 279 5.76 -8.87 0.46
CA ASP A 279 5.49 -7.54 1.03
C ASP A 279 5.13 -6.48 -0.04
N ARG A 280 5.01 -6.87 -1.32
CA ARG A 280 4.74 -5.97 -2.43
C ARG A 280 3.32 -6.10 -2.97
N TYR A 281 2.81 -4.99 -3.50
CA TYR A 281 1.49 -4.87 -4.11
C TYR A 281 1.64 -4.41 -5.56
N PRO A 282 0.95 -5.03 -6.52
CA PRO A 282 1.05 -4.63 -7.92
C PRO A 282 0.39 -3.27 -8.13
N LEU A 283 0.89 -2.51 -9.10
CA LEU A 283 0.12 -1.41 -9.68
C LEU A 283 -1.02 -2.03 -10.46
N ALA A 284 -2.25 -1.56 -10.26
CA ALA A 284 -3.39 -2.09 -10.99
C ALA A 284 -4.54 -1.09 -11.10
N LEU A 285 -5.16 -1.08 -12.26
CA LEU A 285 -6.50 -0.56 -12.49
C LEU A 285 -7.39 -1.74 -12.85
N VAL A 286 -8.42 -1.99 -12.06
CA VAL A 286 -9.40 -3.06 -12.27
C VAL A 286 -10.78 -2.45 -12.40
N LEU A 287 -11.36 -2.56 -13.57
CA LEU A 287 -12.71 -2.14 -13.87
C LEU A 287 -13.63 -3.38 -13.85
N ILE A 288 -14.74 -3.28 -13.14
CA ILE A 288 -15.70 -4.38 -12.97
C ILE A 288 -17.07 -3.88 -13.40
N GLU A 289 -17.65 -4.55 -14.38
CA GLU A 289 -19.03 -4.34 -14.78
C GLU A 289 -19.86 -5.57 -14.38
N ILE A 290 -20.89 -5.33 -13.59
CA ILE A 290 -21.74 -6.37 -13.03
C ILE A 290 -23.17 -5.83 -12.87
N ASP A 291 -24.17 -6.70 -12.95
CA ASP A 291 -25.54 -6.31 -12.67
C ASP A 291 -25.64 -5.66 -11.28
N PRO A 292 -26.16 -4.41 -11.19
CA PRO A 292 -26.28 -3.69 -9.92
C PRO A 292 -27.00 -4.48 -8.81
N SER A 293 -27.92 -5.39 -9.17
CA SER A 293 -28.62 -6.25 -8.20
C SER A 293 -27.72 -7.25 -7.47
N HIS A 294 -26.49 -7.47 -7.96
CA HIS A 294 -25.49 -8.33 -7.35
C HIS A 294 -24.48 -7.59 -6.49
N VAL A 295 -24.62 -6.26 -6.36
CA VAL A 295 -23.70 -5.41 -5.59
C VAL A 295 -24.48 -4.62 -4.56
N ASP A 296 -24.13 -4.77 -3.29
CA ASP A 296 -24.61 -3.87 -2.24
C ASP A 296 -23.58 -2.73 -2.06
N SER A 297 -23.93 -1.56 -2.54
CA SER A 297 -23.14 -0.33 -2.39
C SER A 297 -23.53 0.48 -1.15
N ASN A 298 -24.47 0.00 -0.33
CA ASN A 298 -24.98 0.69 0.86
C ASN A 298 -24.36 0.16 2.16
N VAL A 299 -23.15 -0.35 2.11
CA VAL A 299 -22.43 -0.95 3.26
C VAL A 299 -21.87 0.13 4.20
N HIS A 300 -21.36 1.23 3.66
CA HIS A 300 -20.74 2.32 4.42
C HIS A 300 -21.35 3.68 4.04
N PRO A 301 -21.51 4.63 4.99
CA PRO A 301 -22.05 5.97 4.71
C PRO A 301 -21.31 6.69 3.57
N THR A 302 -19.97 6.57 3.51
CA THR A 302 -19.13 7.19 2.48
C THR A 302 -19.04 6.39 1.17
N LYS A 303 -19.77 5.27 1.05
CA LYS A 303 -19.82 4.40 -0.15
C LYS A 303 -18.43 3.95 -0.66
N ARG A 304 -17.43 3.89 0.21
CA ARG A 304 -16.08 3.44 -0.15
C ARG A 304 -15.98 1.93 -0.27
N GLU A 305 -16.82 1.20 0.45
CA GLU A 305 -16.85 -0.25 0.47
C GLU A 305 -18.07 -0.78 -0.28
N VAL A 306 -17.89 -1.86 -0.98
CA VAL A 306 -18.95 -2.62 -1.64
C VAL A 306 -18.92 -4.07 -1.16
N ARG A 307 -20.10 -4.68 -1.08
CA ARG A 307 -20.22 -6.13 -0.88
C ARG A 307 -20.83 -6.77 -2.13
N PHE A 308 -20.21 -7.83 -2.57
CA PHE A 308 -20.77 -8.64 -3.66
C PHE A 308 -21.70 -9.69 -3.09
N ARG A 309 -22.81 -9.93 -3.75
CA ARG A 309 -23.74 -11.01 -3.37
C ARG A 309 -23.04 -12.38 -3.37
N ASP A 310 -22.10 -12.57 -4.29
CA ASP A 310 -21.26 -13.76 -4.39
C ASP A 310 -19.79 -13.33 -4.44
N GLU A 311 -19.20 -13.11 -3.26
CA GLU A 311 -17.80 -12.72 -3.13
C GLU A 311 -16.84 -13.80 -3.62
N ALA A 312 -17.17 -15.09 -3.44
CA ALA A 312 -16.32 -16.18 -3.87
C ALA A 312 -16.21 -16.22 -5.40
N ARG A 313 -17.33 -16.02 -6.10
CA ARG A 313 -17.36 -15.93 -7.55
C ARG A 313 -16.57 -14.74 -8.06
N MET A 314 -16.78 -13.54 -7.49
CA MET A 314 -16.04 -12.34 -7.84
C MET A 314 -14.53 -12.55 -7.67
N PHE A 315 -14.12 -13.12 -6.54
CA PHE A 315 -12.73 -13.46 -6.27
C PHE A 315 -12.15 -14.39 -7.37
N GLN A 316 -12.86 -15.46 -7.73
CA GLN A 316 -12.37 -16.42 -8.73
C GLN A 316 -12.28 -15.84 -10.13
N VAL A 317 -13.25 -15.01 -10.55
CA VAL A 317 -13.25 -14.35 -11.86
C VAL A 317 -12.05 -13.42 -11.97
N LEU A 318 -11.88 -12.51 -11.01
CA LEU A 318 -10.75 -11.57 -11.03
C LEU A 318 -9.39 -12.29 -10.94
N ARG A 319 -9.25 -13.26 -10.03
CA ARG A 319 -8.02 -14.04 -9.90
C ARG A 319 -7.63 -14.71 -11.22
N ARG A 320 -8.60 -15.37 -11.90
CA ARG A 320 -8.36 -16.06 -13.18
C ARG A 320 -7.94 -15.09 -14.28
N ALA A 321 -8.61 -13.94 -14.38
CA ALA A 321 -8.30 -12.92 -15.38
C ALA A 321 -6.86 -12.38 -15.19
N VAL A 322 -6.49 -12.06 -13.95
CA VAL A 322 -5.16 -11.61 -13.60
C VAL A 322 -4.10 -12.69 -13.88
N GLU A 323 -4.34 -13.93 -13.45
CA GLU A 323 -3.45 -15.07 -13.69
C GLU A 323 -3.20 -15.30 -15.19
N ALA A 324 -4.25 -15.23 -16.01
CA ALA A 324 -4.14 -15.38 -17.45
C ALA A 324 -3.26 -14.29 -18.06
N SER A 325 -3.40 -13.04 -17.62
CA SER A 325 -2.60 -11.90 -18.09
C SER A 325 -1.14 -11.99 -17.63
N MET A 326 -0.89 -12.51 -16.44
CA MET A 326 0.45 -12.63 -15.86
C MET A 326 1.27 -13.80 -16.44
N ARG A 327 0.66 -14.72 -17.18
CA ARG A 327 1.38 -15.86 -17.82
C ARG A 327 2.53 -15.42 -18.72
N ARG A 328 2.46 -14.24 -19.32
CA ARG A 328 3.54 -13.69 -20.16
C ARG A 328 4.83 -13.38 -19.38
N TYR A 329 4.73 -13.19 -18.05
CA TYR A 329 5.87 -12.96 -17.18
C TYR A 329 6.45 -14.25 -16.59
N VAL A 330 5.77 -15.39 -16.78
CA VAL A 330 6.31 -16.69 -16.42
C VAL A 330 7.31 -17.07 -17.49
N PRO A 331 8.61 -17.33 -17.17
CA PRO A 331 9.59 -17.75 -18.15
C PRO A 331 9.09 -19.01 -18.88
N THR A 332 8.74 -18.89 -20.14
CA THR A 332 8.47 -20.03 -21.01
C THR A 332 9.81 -20.67 -21.33
N GLY A 333 10.16 -21.70 -20.55
CA GLY A 333 11.28 -22.53 -20.96
C GLY A 333 12.49 -22.54 -20.01
N ILE A 334 12.39 -23.28 -18.92
CA ILE A 334 13.31 -24.40 -18.82
C ILE A 334 12.61 -25.54 -19.58
N ALA A 335 12.86 -25.64 -20.87
CA ALA A 335 12.77 -26.90 -21.56
C ALA A 335 13.77 -27.80 -20.81
N PHE A 336 13.28 -28.63 -19.92
CA PHE A 336 14.00 -29.83 -19.56
C PHE A 336 14.22 -30.53 -20.91
N GLY A 337 15.47 -30.47 -21.39
CA GLY A 337 15.84 -31.16 -22.60
C GLY A 337 15.25 -32.55 -22.51
N GLU A 338 14.45 -32.93 -23.49
CA GLU A 338 14.13 -34.32 -23.74
C GLU A 338 15.49 -35.05 -23.89
N GLY A 339 16.00 -35.47 -22.72
CA GLY A 339 17.08 -36.46 -22.69
C GLY A 339 16.51 -37.69 -23.34
N GLY A 340 17.00 -37.95 -24.56
CA GLY A 340 16.63 -39.12 -25.34
C GLY A 340 16.63 -40.35 -24.44
N VAL A 341 15.47 -40.99 -24.38
CA VAL A 341 15.34 -42.32 -23.81
C VAL A 341 16.16 -43.23 -24.67
N ALA A 342 17.37 -43.56 -24.20
CA ALA A 342 18.15 -44.69 -24.75
C ALA A 342 17.31 -45.95 -24.46
N GLU A 343 16.79 -46.52 -25.51
CA GLU A 343 16.21 -47.86 -25.48
C GLU A 343 17.26 -48.86 -24.97
N HIS A 344 17.02 -49.43 -23.82
CA HIS A 344 17.67 -50.67 -23.40
C HIS A 344 16.69 -51.83 -23.60
N PRO A 345 17.15 -52.92 -24.19
CA PRO A 345 16.25 -54.03 -24.61
C PRO A 345 15.80 -54.87 -23.42
N SER A 346 14.56 -55.26 -23.55
CA SER A 346 13.80 -56.23 -22.77
C SER A 346 14.57 -57.45 -22.28
N GLY A 347 14.51 -57.66 -20.97
CA GLY A 347 14.76 -58.95 -20.32
C GLY A 347 13.50 -59.35 -19.53
N ALA A 348 12.83 -60.36 -20.01
CA ALA A 348 11.63 -60.94 -19.39
C ALA A 348 11.97 -61.64 -18.07
N GLY A 349 11.16 -61.41 -17.05
CA GLY A 349 11.19 -62.16 -15.80
C GLY A 349 9.82 -62.12 -15.14
N THR A 350 8.98 -63.08 -15.48
CA THR A 350 7.73 -63.42 -14.83
C THR A 350 7.98 -63.93 -13.40
N TYR A 351 7.27 -63.38 -12.41
CA TYR A 351 6.79 -64.12 -11.23
C TYR A 351 5.48 -63.50 -10.75
N GLY A 352 4.51 -64.35 -10.69
CA GLY A 352 3.16 -64.13 -10.21
C GLY A 352 3.04 -64.34 -8.70
N GLY A 353 1.85 -64.05 -8.19
CA GLY A 353 1.35 -64.45 -6.87
C GLY A 353 0.47 -63.40 -6.23
N ALA A 354 -0.83 -63.53 -6.45
CA ALA A 354 -1.93 -63.72 -5.49
C ALA A 354 -2.01 -62.72 -4.30
N GLY A 355 -2.95 -61.85 -4.27
CA GLY A 355 -4.27 -61.93 -3.71
C GLY A 355 -4.33 -61.96 -2.18
N THR A 356 -4.95 -60.94 -1.59
CA THR A 356 -6.00 -61.14 -0.55
C THR A 356 -6.64 -59.80 -0.20
N THR A 357 -7.96 -59.84 -0.26
CA THR A 357 -8.97 -58.88 0.26
C THR A 357 -8.91 -58.79 1.81
N GLY A 358 -9.12 -57.59 2.36
CA GLY A 358 -9.36 -57.37 3.77
C GLY A 358 -10.14 -56.08 4.03
N GLU A 359 -11.46 -56.26 4.23
CA GLU A 359 -12.38 -55.20 4.70
C GLU A 359 -12.21 -54.87 6.16
N GLY A 360 -12.45 -53.60 6.50
CA GLY A 360 -13.07 -53.03 7.68
C GLY A 360 -12.18 -52.60 8.83
N PRO A 361 -12.72 -51.84 9.80
CA PRO A 361 -13.85 -50.95 9.78
C PRO A 361 -13.51 -49.49 10.24
N ALA A 362 -14.43 -48.57 9.97
CA ALA A 362 -14.44 -47.20 10.40
C ALA A 362 -14.51 -47.09 11.95
N VAL A 363 -13.63 -46.26 12.53
CA VAL A 363 -13.77 -45.79 13.92
C VAL A 363 -13.82 -44.25 13.86
N ALA A 364 -14.98 -43.72 14.25
CA ALA A 364 -15.19 -42.30 14.50
C ALA A 364 -14.38 -41.91 15.78
N ALA A 365 -13.57 -40.87 15.66
CA ALA A 365 -12.95 -40.22 16.80
C ALA A 365 -13.40 -38.75 16.82
N GLU A 366 -14.28 -38.45 17.76
CA GLU A 366 -14.60 -37.10 18.21
C GLU A 366 -13.34 -36.43 18.76
N GLY A 367 -12.79 -35.47 18.03
CA GLY A 367 -11.70 -34.61 18.47
C GLY A 367 -12.23 -33.33 19.07
N ARG A 368 -12.26 -33.23 20.39
CA ARG A 368 -12.46 -31.98 21.13
C ARG A 368 -11.37 -30.99 20.78
N SER A 369 -11.79 -29.87 20.18
CA SER A 369 -10.97 -28.68 19.97
C SER A 369 -10.73 -28.00 21.32
N THR A 370 -9.53 -28.15 21.87
CA THR A 370 -9.03 -27.30 22.95
C THR A 370 -8.28 -26.14 22.31
N THR A 371 -8.92 -24.98 22.30
CA THR A 371 -8.26 -23.68 22.04
C THR A 371 -7.25 -23.40 23.14
N ALA A 372 -6.00 -23.72 22.88
CA ALA A 372 -4.89 -23.26 23.72
C ALA A 372 -4.62 -21.79 23.35
N THR A 373 -5.03 -20.89 24.21
CA THR A 373 -4.64 -19.49 24.22
C THR A 373 -3.14 -19.44 24.51
N LEU A 374 -2.32 -19.23 23.48
CA LEU A 374 -0.90 -18.92 23.64
C LEU A 374 -0.79 -17.50 24.19
N ALA A 375 -0.47 -17.40 25.46
CA ALA A 375 0.03 -16.16 26.05
C ALA A 375 1.36 -15.77 25.38
N PRO A 376 1.64 -14.47 25.17
CA PRO A 376 2.89 -14.03 24.60
C PRO A 376 4.02 -14.25 25.60
N ALA A 377 4.79 -15.32 25.44
CA ALA A 377 6.05 -15.52 26.13
C ALA A 377 7.14 -14.68 25.46
N GLY A 378 7.07 -13.36 25.62
CA GLY A 378 8.12 -12.41 25.33
C GLY A 378 8.83 -12.05 26.64
N ALA A 379 9.61 -12.96 27.23
CA ALA A 379 10.61 -12.57 28.20
C ALA A 379 11.72 -11.84 27.43
N ALA A 380 11.71 -10.51 27.50
CA ALA A 380 12.80 -9.69 27.00
C ALA A 380 14.10 -10.11 27.72
N LEU A 381 15.04 -10.71 27.00
CA LEU A 381 16.41 -10.89 27.48
C LEU A 381 16.94 -9.50 27.83
N LYS A 382 17.55 -9.37 29.00
CA LYS A 382 18.16 -8.09 29.42
C LYS A 382 19.36 -7.81 28.51
N ALA A 383 19.67 -6.54 28.29
CA ALA A 383 20.82 -6.11 27.51
C ALA A 383 22.15 -6.73 28.00
N GLU A 384 22.26 -7.03 29.32
CA GLU A 384 23.36 -7.75 29.91
C GLU A 384 23.55 -9.18 29.38
N GLU A 385 22.44 -9.90 29.06
CA GLU A 385 22.52 -11.27 28.51
C GLU A 385 23.00 -11.26 27.05
N ALA A 386 22.58 -10.24 26.29
CA ALA A 386 23.05 -10.06 24.91
C ALA A 386 24.55 -9.72 24.85
N LEU A 387 25.02 -8.85 25.76
CA LEU A 387 26.44 -8.51 25.90
C LEU A 387 27.27 -9.73 26.34
N THR A 388 26.76 -10.54 27.25
CA THR A 388 27.40 -11.79 27.70
C THR A 388 27.50 -12.79 26.56
N LEU A 389 26.47 -12.92 25.72
CA LEU A 389 26.49 -13.78 24.53
C LEU A 389 27.54 -13.33 23.52
N ALA A 390 27.65 -12.03 23.24
CA ALA A 390 28.66 -11.46 22.36
C ALA A 390 30.10 -11.70 22.87
N LEU A 391 30.30 -11.55 24.19
CA LEU A 391 31.57 -11.85 24.86
C LEU A 391 31.89 -13.36 24.85
N GLU A 392 30.88 -14.23 25.02
CA GLU A 392 31.06 -15.69 24.94
C GLU A 392 31.47 -16.14 23.54
N VAL A 393 30.97 -15.51 22.49
CA VAL A 393 31.36 -15.79 21.10
C VAL A 393 32.80 -15.34 20.82
N SER A 394 33.20 -14.19 21.37
CA SER A 394 34.55 -13.65 21.19
C SER A 394 35.64 -14.39 22.00
N SER A 395 35.26 -15.11 23.07
CA SER A 395 36.20 -15.74 24.02
C SER A 395 36.38 -17.27 23.86
N THR A 396 35.92 -17.84 22.74
CA THR A 396 36.10 -19.29 22.50
C THR A 396 37.56 -19.57 22.06
N GLU A 397 38.53 -19.35 22.95
CA GLU A 397 39.86 -19.91 22.78
C GLU A 397 39.80 -21.42 22.93
N ALA A 398 40.30 -22.12 21.92
CA ALA A 398 40.49 -23.57 21.98
C ALA A 398 41.42 -23.92 23.14
N ALA A 399 40.93 -24.77 24.06
CA ALA A 399 41.77 -25.39 25.07
C ALA A 399 42.75 -26.37 24.34
N ALA A 400 43.91 -25.88 23.97
CA ALA A 400 45.02 -26.74 23.50
C ALA A 400 45.65 -27.45 24.69
N ASP A 401 45.83 -28.79 24.56
CA ASP A 401 46.52 -29.68 25.49
C ASP A 401 47.97 -29.19 25.70
N PRO A 402 48.49 -29.08 26.94
CA PRO A 402 49.79 -28.51 27.24
C PRO A 402 51.00 -29.35 26.82
N ARG A 403 50.86 -30.45 26.08
CA ARG A 403 51.94 -31.44 25.84
C ARG A 403 52.68 -31.30 24.52
N ASP A 404 52.33 -30.38 23.62
CA ASP A 404 52.99 -30.21 22.31
C ASP A 404 53.76 -28.88 22.17
N ARG A 405 54.50 -28.44 23.20
CA ARG A 405 55.48 -27.37 23.05
C ARG A 405 56.88 -27.93 22.98
N GLU A 406 57.32 -28.32 21.81
CA GLU A 406 58.74 -28.28 21.40
C GLU A 406 58.86 -28.44 19.88
N ARG A 407 59.33 -27.37 19.23
CA ARG A 407 60.06 -27.22 17.95
C ARG A 407 59.37 -26.39 16.87
N GLY A 408 60.07 -25.30 16.55
CA GLY A 408 60.02 -24.67 15.24
C GLY A 408 59.63 -23.20 15.24
N ASP A 409 60.64 -22.31 15.28
CA ASP A 409 60.51 -20.88 14.96
C ASP A 409 59.99 -20.72 13.53
N VAL A 410 58.73 -20.33 13.43
CA VAL A 410 58.14 -19.63 12.28
C VAL A 410 57.27 -18.55 12.86
N GLU A 411 57.53 -17.30 12.54
CA GLU A 411 56.64 -16.18 12.80
C GLU A 411 55.30 -16.43 12.12
N GLU A 412 54.42 -17.19 12.74
CA GLU A 412 53.03 -17.36 12.37
C GLU A 412 52.27 -16.23 13.02
N SER A 413 51.84 -15.29 12.19
CA SER A 413 50.83 -14.28 12.52
C SER A 413 49.72 -14.93 13.35
N LEU A 414 49.57 -14.52 14.60
CA LEU A 414 48.46 -14.90 15.48
C LEU A 414 47.12 -14.38 14.90
N ALA A 415 46.61 -15.05 13.87
CA ALA A 415 45.24 -14.92 13.46
C ALA A 415 44.40 -15.59 14.56
N GLU A 416 43.58 -14.82 15.28
CA GLU A 416 42.58 -15.34 16.19
C GLU A 416 41.78 -16.44 15.48
N PRO A 417 41.47 -17.56 16.12
CA PRO A 417 40.67 -18.62 15.48
C PRO A 417 39.32 -18.07 15.07
N GLU A 418 39.09 -17.91 13.77
CA GLU A 418 37.84 -17.46 13.23
C GLU A 418 36.72 -18.43 13.62
N ILE A 419 35.74 -17.96 14.39
CA ILE A 419 34.55 -18.74 14.71
C ILE A 419 33.80 -19.04 13.40
N PRO A 420 33.59 -20.32 13.04
CA PRO A 420 32.95 -20.65 11.79
C PRO A 420 31.46 -20.25 11.84
N ILE A 421 31.02 -19.40 10.90
CA ILE A 421 29.61 -19.04 10.73
C ILE A 421 29.10 -19.71 9.45
N TRP A 422 28.18 -20.65 9.61
CA TRP A 422 27.58 -21.36 8.49
C TRP A 422 26.28 -20.66 8.07
N GLN A 423 26.03 -20.61 6.75
CA GLN A 423 24.76 -20.17 6.20
C GLN A 423 23.92 -21.39 5.79
N LEU A 424 22.68 -21.47 6.27
CA LEU A 424 21.75 -22.55 5.97
C LEU A 424 20.61 -22.02 5.08
N HIS A 425 20.46 -22.63 3.89
CA HIS A 425 19.43 -22.29 2.91
C HIS A 425 19.38 -20.80 2.57
N GLU A 426 20.53 -20.11 2.59
CA GLU A 426 20.62 -18.67 2.28
C GLU A 426 19.63 -17.82 3.11
N ARG A 427 19.30 -18.31 4.30
CA ARG A 427 18.29 -17.72 5.18
C ARG A 427 18.74 -17.58 6.62
N TYR A 428 19.40 -18.58 7.16
CA TYR A 428 19.84 -18.60 8.55
C TYR A 428 21.35 -18.65 8.66
N LEU A 429 21.91 -17.93 9.65
CA LEU A 429 23.31 -18.05 10.04
C LEU A 429 23.39 -18.84 11.33
N ILE A 430 24.29 -19.82 11.38
CA ILE A 430 24.50 -20.68 12.54
C ILE A 430 25.93 -20.49 13.02
N ALA A 431 26.09 -20.16 14.30
CA ALA A 431 27.39 -20.02 14.93
C ALA A 431 27.46 -20.83 16.23
N PRO A 432 28.56 -21.55 16.51
CA PRO A 432 28.77 -22.18 17.80
C PRO A 432 29.02 -21.11 18.87
N ILE A 433 28.51 -21.38 20.07
CA ILE A 433 28.75 -20.57 21.28
C ILE A 433 29.10 -21.50 22.45
N ARG A 434 29.66 -20.93 23.52
CA ARG A 434 29.97 -21.68 24.74
C ARG A 434 28.69 -22.28 25.35
N GLY A 435 28.45 -23.55 25.19
CA GLY A 435 27.26 -24.25 25.71
C GLY A 435 26.11 -24.43 24.73
N GLY A 436 26.36 -24.29 23.41
CA GLY A 436 25.35 -24.57 22.41
C GLY A 436 25.63 -23.95 21.05
N MET A 437 24.58 -23.50 20.40
CA MET A 437 24.63 -22.75 19.15
C MET A 437 23.63 -21.60 19.15
N VAL A 438 23.92 -20.59 18.35
CA VAL A 438 22.98 -19.51 18.01
C VAL A 438 22.61 -19.62 16.53
N ILE A 439 21.33 -19.42 16.24
CA ILE A 439 20.76 -19.42 14.89
C ILE A 439 20.16 -18.03 14.67
N LEU A 440 20.68 -17.27 13.71
CA LEU A 440 20.18 -15.95 13.33
C LEU A 440 19.29 -16.06 12.08
N ASP A 441 18.20 -15.31 12.04
CA ASP A 441 17.51 -15.02 10.79
C ASP A 441 18.25 -13.87 10.09
N GLN A 442 18.81 -14.14 8.91
CA GLN A 442 19.63 -13.20 8.13
C GLN A 442 18.90 -11.90 7.81
N HIS A 443 17.62 -12.00 7.43
CA HIS A 443 16.81 -10.85 7.06
C HIS A 443 16.45 -10.00 8.29
N ALA A 444 15.91 -10.63 9.34
CA ALA A 444 15.53 -9.93 10.57
C ALA A 444 16.74 -9.27 11.27
N ALA A 445 17.89 -9.94 11.24
CA ALA A 445 19.13 -9.38 11.77
C ALA A 445 19.58 -8.12 11.01
N HIS A 446 19.57 -8.17 9.67
CA HIS A 446 19.95 -7.01 8.86
C HIS A 446 18.96 -5.87 8.97
N GLU A 447 17.65 -6.17 9.01
CA GLU A 447 16.60 -5.19 9.24
C GLU A 447 16.81 -4.45 10.58
N ARG A 448 17.16 -5.16 11.65
CA ARG A 448 17.49 -4.55 12.95
C ARG A 448 18.67 -3.59 12.88
N ILE A 449 19.74 -3.99 12.23
CA ILE A 449 20.94 -3.17 12.07
C ILE A 449 20.61 -1.88 11.32
N LEU A 450 20.00 -2.01 10.14
CA LEU A 450 19.65 -0.87 9.30
C LEU A 450 18.66 0.09 9.98
N TYR A 451 17.72 -0.44 10.77
CA TYR A 451 16.80 0.37 11.53
C TYR A 451 17.51 1.24 12.56
N GLU A 452 18.43 0.70 13.36
CA GLU A 452 19.15 1.48 14.37
C GLU A 452 20.06 2.52 13.74
N GLU A 453 20.74 2.19 12.64
CA GLU A 453 21.55 3.12 11.87
C GLU A 453 20.70 4.26 11.28
N ALA A 454 19.60 3.93 10.60
CA ALA A 454 18.69 4.92 10.05
C ALA A 454 18.12 5.85 11.14
N ARG A 455 17.72 5.27 12.26
CA ARG A 455 17.23 6.02 13.42
C ARG A 455 18.29 6.99 13.95
N ALA A 456 19.52 6.55 14.14
CA ALA A 456 20.61 7.41 14.59
C ALA A 456 20.85 8.59 13.62
N HIS A 457 20.77 8.35 12.31
CA HIS A 457 20.91 9.40 11.31
C HIS A 457 19.74 10.40 11.33
N LEU A 458 18.50 9.91 11.46
CA LEU A 458 17.31 10.74 11.47
C LEU A 458 17.22 11.66 12.71
N TYR A 459 17.67 11.19 13.88
CA TYR A 459 17.58 11.96 15.12
C TYR A 459 18.77 12.91 15.37
N GLY A 460 19.88 12.81 14.69
CA GLY A 460 20.99 13.74 14.97
C GLY A 460 22.26 13.52 14.16
N GLY A 461 22.27 12.51 13.30
CA GLY A 461 23.40 12.23 12.43
C GLY A 461 23.16 12.61 10.98
N THR A 462 24.12 12.26 10.14
CA THR A 462 23.97 12.24 8.68
C THR A 462 24.57 10.94 8.20
N GLY A 463 23.80 10.14 7.48
CA GLY A 463 24.27 8.92 6.87
C GLY A 463 25.32 9.19 5.79
N ALA A 464 26.27 8.27 5.66
CA ALA A 464 27.24 8.34 4.59
C ALA A 464 26.53 8.12 3.24
N SER A 465 26.79 9.01 2.28
CA SER A 465 26.30 8.91 0.91
C SER A 465 27.38 8.26 0.03
N GLN A 466 26.99 7.27 -0.76
CA GLN A 466 27.79 6.72 -1.84
C GLN A 466 27.39 7.43 -3.13
N VAL A 467 28.31 8.22 -3.68
CA VAL A 467 28.09 8.92 -4.96
C VAL A 467 28.07 7.91 -6.10
N LEU A 468 27.03 7.95 -6.92
CA LEU A 468 26.90 7.09 -8.08
C LEU A 468 27.77 7.61 -9.23
N LEU A 469 28.42 6.69 -9.95
CA LEU A 469 29.23 7.03 -11.11
C LEU A 469 28.38 7.70 -12.21
N PHE A 470 27.14 7.26 -12.36
CA PHE A 470 26.14 7.86 -13.23
C PHE A 470 24.87 8.12 -12.43
N PRO A 471 24.29 9.32 -12.47
CA PRO A 471 23.01 9.60 -11.82
C PRO A 471 21.92 8.66 -12.34
N ARG A 472 21.14 8.09 -11.43
CA ARG A 472 19.94 7.32 -11.78
C ARG A 472 18.76 8.27 -11.90
N VAL A 473 18.15 8.30 -13.08
CA VAL A 473 16.90 9.06 -13.29
C VAL A 473 15.73 8.14 -12.96
N VAL A 474 14.89 8.59 -12.03
CA VAL A 474 13.73 7.84 -11.56
C VAL A 474 12.49 8.66 -11.88
N ASP A 475 11.57 8.08 -12.65
CA ASP A 475 10.25 8.65 -12.85
C ASP A 475 9.38 8.43 -11.61
N LEU A 476 8.83 9.52 -11.10
CA LEU A 476 7.96 9.50 -9.93
C LEU A 476 6.51 9.80 -10.33
N THR A 477 5.59 9.12 -9.69
CA THR A 477 4.17 9.50 -9.75
C THR A 477 3.97 10.84 -9.04
N PRO A 478 2.90 11.58 -9.32
CA PRO A 478 2.61 12.82 -8.61
C PRO A 478 2.60 12.66 -7.09
N ALA A 479 2.08 11.53 -6.59
CA ALA A 479 2.05 11.23 -5.15
C ALA A 479 3.46 10.96 -4.58
N GLU A 480 4.31 10.25 -5.31
CA GLU A 480 5.71 10.02 -4.92
C GLU A 480 6.52 11.32 -4.97
N LEU A 481 6.23 12.21 -5.91
CA LEU A 481 6.87 13.53 -5.99
C LEU A 481 6.51 14.40 -4.78
N ASP A 482 5.23 14.44 -4.43
CA ASP A 482 4.76 15.14 -3.22
C ASP A 482 5.42 14.57 -1.95
N ALA A 483 5.55 13.26 -1.87
CA ALA A 483 6.23 12.58 -0.78
C ALA A 483 7.74 12.93 -0.73
N LEU A 484 8.40 12.98 -1.90
CA LEU A 484 9.81 13.36 -2.00
C LEU A 484 10.05 14.77 -1.46
N LEU A 485 9.24 15.73 -1.90
CA LEU A 485 9.35 17.13 -1.44
C LEU A 485 9.15 17.26 0.07
N LEU A 486 8.25 16.46 0.64
CA LEU A 486 8.01 16.43 2.09
C LEU A 486 9.17 15.78 2.84
N LEU A 487 9.70 14.67 2.33
CA LEU A 487 10.71 13.86 3.01
C LEU A 487 12.15 14.24 2.66
N GLU A 488 12.38 15.22 1.79
CA GLU A 488 13.73 15.62 1.33
C GLU A 488 14.74 15.80 2.50
N PRO A 489 14.40 16.46 3.61
CA PRO A 489 15.33 16.59 4.74
C PRO A 489 15.69 15.25 5.40
N HIS A 490 14.73 14.32 5.47
CA HIS A 490 14.92 12.98 6.06
C HIS A 490 15.72 12.08 5.14
N LEU A 491 15.42 12.11 3.82
CA LEU A 491 16.15 11.35 2.81
C LEU A 491 17.62 11.77 2.76
N ARG A 492 17.90 13.06 2.85
CA ARG A 492 19.27 13.58 2.92
C ARG A 492 20.01 13.08 4.17
N ARG A 493 19.33 13.02 5.34
CA ARG A 493 19.92 12.44 6.56
C ARG A 493 20.18 10.95 6.44
N LEU A 494 19.38 10.21 5.67
CA LEU A 494 19.62 8.79 5.37
C LEU A 494 20.77 8.56 4.37
N GLY A 495 21.25 9.60 3.70
CA GLY A 495 22.34 9.54 2.73
C GLY A 495 21.90 9.54 1.27
N TYR A 496 20.63 9.84 0.97
CA TYR A 496 20.19 10.06 -0.41
C TYR A 496 20.54 11.46 -0.88
N GLU A 497 21.09 11.55 -2.09
CA GLU A 497 21.28 12.81 -2.83
C GLU A 497 20.39 12.77 -4.08
N ALA A 498 19.16 13.24 -3.90
CA ALA A 498 18.14 13.27 -4.94
C ALA A 498 17.79 14.72 -5.28
N SER A 499 17.67 15.04 -6.55
CA SER A 499 17.27 16.37 -7.02
C SER A 499 16.29 16.26 -8.18
N LEU A 500 15.34 17.19 -8.27
CA LEU A 500 14.41 17.26 -9.38
C LEU A 500 15.16 17.44 -10.72
N PHE A 501 14.71 16.69 -11.72
CA PHE A 501 15.23 16.72 -13.07
C PHE A 501 14.05 16.67 -14.04
N GLY A 502 13.44 17.83 -14.32
CA GLY A 502 12.19 17.92 -15.07
C GLY A 502 10.95 17.91 -14.17
N GLU A 503 9.77 17.77 -14.76
CA GLU A 503 8.48 17.92 -14.05
C GLU A 503 8.20 16.78 -13.06
N ARG A 504 8.63 15.54 -13.38
CA ARG A 504 8.36 14.36 -12.55
C ARG A 504 9.53 13.39 -12.45
N GLN A 505 10.68 13.79 -12.94
CA GLN A 505 11.90 13.01 -12.90
C GLN A 505 12.80 13.47 -11.76
N VAL A 506 13.43 12.53 -11.11
CA VAL A 506 14.39 12.77 -10.04
C VAL A 506 15.71 12.12 -10.40
N ALA A 507 16.76 12.92 -10.40
CA ALA A 507 18.13 12.44 -10.54
C ALA A 507 18.67 12.08 -9.15
N VAL A 508 18.87 10.81 -8.90
CA VAL A 508 19.54 10.28 -7.71
C VAL A 508 21.04 10.21 -8.01
N ARG A 509 21.83 11.04 -7.34
CA ARG A 509 23.28 11.17 -7.49
C ARG A 509 24.05 10.44 -6.41
N GLY A 510 23.45 10.25 -5.24
CA GLY A 510 24.01 9.54 -4.12
C GLY A 510 22.97 8.70 -3.41
N VAL A 511 23.41 7.56 -2.90
CA VAL A 511 22.58 6.59 -2.17
C VAL A 511 23.23 6.27 -0.82
N PRO A 512 22.46 5.81 0.18
CA PRO A 512 23.02 5.40 1.47
C PRO A 512 24.12 4.35 1.30
N ALA A 513 25.31 4.60 1.85
CA ALA A 513 26.45 3.68 1.73
C ALA A 513 26.23 2.33 2.45
N ALA A 514 25.23 2.25 3.32
CA ALA A 514 24.90 1.04 4.07
C ALA A 514 24.19 -0.05 3.23
N ILE A 515 23.72 0.29 2.02
CA ILE A 515 22.90 -0.61 1.18
C ILE A 515 23.43 -0.65 -0.26
N PRO A 516 23.27 -1.78 -0.97
CA PRO A 516 23.62 -1.87 -2.39
C PRO A 516 22.82 -0.89 -3.25
N GLU A 517 23.42 -0.44 -4.36
CA GLU A 517 22.79 0.51 -5.29
C GLU A 517 21.43 0.01 -5.80
N GLU A 518 21.31 -1.28 -6.13
CA GLU A 518 20.06 -1.88 -6.62
C GLU A 518 18.95 -1.81 -5.58
N ALA A 519 19.27 -2.01 -4.31
CA ALA A 519 18.29 -1.93 -3.21
C ALA A 519 17.94 -0.49 -2.86
N ALA A 520 18.81 0.48 -3.14
CA ALA A 520 18.65 1.87 -2.74
C ALA A 520 17.44 2.54 -3.43
N ILE A 521 17.22 2.30 -4.71
CA ILE A 521 16.09 2.88 -5.45
C ILE A 521 14.76 2.27 -4.98
N ASP A 522 14.74 0.97 -4.74
CA ASP A 522 13.57 0.28 -4.19
C ASP A 522 13.23 0.80 -2.79
N SER A 523 14.24 0.98 -1.95
CA SER A 523 14.10 1.53 -0.60
C SER A 523 13.63 2.99 -0.64
N LEU A 524 14.14 3.82 -1.55
CA LEU A 524 13.68 5.19 -1.75
C LEU A 524 12.16 5.21 -2.03
N ARG A 525 11.71 4.42 -3.02
CA ARG A 525 10.29 4.35 -3.36
C ARG A 525 9.42 3.84 -2.20
N ALA A 526 9.92 2.87 -1.45
CA ALA A 526 9.23 2.36 -0.28
C ALA A 526 9.07 3.41 0.82
N VAL A 527 10.13 4.19 1.10
CA VAL A 527 10.07 5.32 2.04
C VAL A 527 9.08 6.37 1.53
N LEU A 528 9.08 6.70 0.24
CA LEU A 528 8.10 7.64 -0.32
C LEU A 528 6.66 7.12 -0.17
N ALA A 529 6.43 5.84 -0.42
CA ALA A 529 5.11 5.21 -0.27
C ALA A 529 4.65 5.14 1.20
N SER A 530 5.57 5.05 2.16
CA SER A 530 5.23 4.97 3.59
C SER A 530 4.69 6.28 4.18
N VAL A 531 4.80 7.39 3.45
CA VAL A 531 4.35 8.72 3.89
C VAL A 531 2.86 8.74 4.22
N ASP A 532 2.04 7.91 3.57
CA ASP A 532 0.59 7.85 3.80
C ASP A 532 0.20 7.34 5.19
N THR A 533 1.06 6.54 5.79
CA THR A 533 0.89 5.98 7.14
C THR A 533 1.64 6.75 8.23
N LEU A 534 2.32 7.87 7.87
CA LEU A 534 3.00 8.72 8.84
C LEU A 534 2.02 9.26 9.88
N GLY A 535 2.33 9.01 11.17
CA GLY A 535 1.51 9.46 12.30
C GLY A 535 0.32 8.53 12.62
N GLU A 536 0.14 7.40 11.95
CA GLU A 536 -0.76 6.36 12.41
C GLU A 536 -0.21 5.70 13.68
N GLY A 537 -1.05 5.57 14.71
CA GLY A 537 -0.64 5.00 16.00
C GLY A 537 0.16 5.91 16.92
N GLY A 538 0.37 7.21 16.59
CA GLY A 538 1.09 8.16 17.44
C GLY A 538 2.62 7.99 17.42
N GLU A 539 3.17 7.21 16.49
CA GLU A 539 4.60 7.01 16.32
C GLU A 539 5.25 8.26 15.68
N PRO A 540 6.46 8.68 16.12
CA PRO A 540 7.20 9.78 15.48
C PRO A 540 7.47 9.47 13.99
N PRO A 541 7.44 10.50 13.11
CA PRO A 541 7.73 10.32 11.69
C PRO A 541 9.08 9.65 11.42
N GLU A 542 10.11 10.00 12.17
CA GLU A 542 11.45 9.45 12.05
C GLU A 542 11.50 7.94 12.32
N GLU A 543 10.75 7.48 13.32
CA GLU A 543 10.65 6.04 13.63
C GLU A 543 10.00 5.27 12.47
N HIS A 544 8.92 5.82 11.93
CA HIS A 544 8.22 5.23 10.80
C HIS A 544 9.09 5.16 9.53
N ILE A 545 9.80 6.24 9.23
CA ILE A 545 10.74 6.31 8.10
C ILE A 545 11.87 5.31 8.28
N ALA A 546 12.45 5.21 9.49
CA ALA A 546 13.53 4.27 9.80
C ALA A 546 13.07 2.81 9.60
N LYS A 547 11.86 2.44 10.05
CA LYS A 547 11.27 1.12 9.84
C LYS A 547 11.07 0.81 8.36
N SER A 548 10.46 1.73 7.62
CA SER A 548 10.22 1.57 6.19
C SER A 548 11.53 1.43 5.41
N PHE A 549 12.54 2.24 5.72
CA PHE A 549 13.87 2.14 5.12
C PHE A 549 14.50 0.78 5.39
N ALA A 550 14.57 0.35 6.66
CA ALA A 550 15.23 -0.87 7.06
C ALA A 550 14.58 -2.12 6.42
N CYS A 551 13.26 -2.21 6.44
CA CYS A 551 12.51 -3.33 5.89
C CYS A 551 12.78 -3.56 4.39
N HIS A 552 12.93 -2.48 3.61
CA HIS A 552 13.11 -2.57 2.16
C HIS A 552 14.58 -2.59 1.72
N ALA A 553 15.50 -2.15 2.59
CA ALA A 553 16.94 -2.16 2.36
C ALA A 553 17.62 -3.45 2.86
N ALA A 554 16.95 -4.24 3.72
CA ALA A 554 17.52 -5.45 4.29
C ALA A 554 17.81 -6.54 3.25
N VAL A 555 18.87 -7.31 3.49
CA VAL A 555 19.25 -8.49 2.70
C VAL A 555 18.03 -9.43 2.57
N ARG A 556 17.69 -9.81 1.36
CA ARG A 556 16.53 -10.68 1.10
C ARG A 556 16.81 -12.12 1.56
N SER A 557 15.77 -12.81 2.04
CA SER A 557 15.84 -14.26 2.23
C SER A 557 16.12 -14.92 0.87
N GLY A 558 17.11 -15.86 0.83
CA GLY A 558 17.56 -16.49 -0.40
C GLY A 558 18.80 -15.84 -1.03
N GLN A 559 19.43 -14.88 -0.36
CA GLN A 559 20.69 -14.29 -0.79
C GLN A 559 21.88 -14.99 -0.14
N ALA A 560 22.80 -15.51 -0.95
CA ALA A 560 24.06 -16.07 -0.48
C ALA A 560 24.98 -14.94 0.06
N LEU A 561 25.51 -15.13 1.27
CA LEU A 561 26.49 -14.22 1.88
C LEU A 561 27.89 -14.87 1.88
N GLY A 562 28.90 -14.08 1.55
CA GLY A 562 30.30 -14.48 1.70
C GLY A 562 30.71 -14.62 3.18
N PRO A 563 31.84 -15.27 3.48
CA PRO A 563 32.30 -15.45 4.87
C PRO A 563 32.46 -14.12 5.64
N VAL A 564 33.01 -13.10 4.98
CA VAL A 564 33.23 -11.77 5.55
C VAL A 564 31.88 -11.07 5.83
N GLU A 565 30.92 -11.20 4.91
CA GLU A 565 29.60 -10.61 5.07
C GLU A 565 28.81 -11.27 6.21
N ARG A 566 28.90 -12.60 6.32
CA ARG A 566 28.28 -13.35 7.43
C ARG A 566 28.83 -12.92 8.77
N ARG A 567 30.13 -12.74 8.86
CA ARG A 567 30.80 -12.26 10.09
C ARG A 567 30.38 -10.83 10.41
N ALA A 568 30.42 -9.94 9.43
CA ALA A 568 30.01 -8.55 9.61
C ALA A 568 28.54 -8.43 10.06
N LEU A 569 27.64 -9.22 9.47
CA LEU A 569 26.23 -9.23 9.86
C LEU A 569 26.06 -9.70 11.32
N PHE A 570 26.78 -10.74 11.70
CA PHE A 570 26.75 -11.26 13.06
C PHE A 570 27.25 -10.23 14.08
N ASP A 571 28.44 -9.68 13.87
CA ASP A 571 29.07 -8.72 14.80
C ASP A 571 28.26 -7.44 14.90
N ARG A 572 27.73 -6.91 13.78
CA ARG A 572 26.89 -5.69 13.77
C ARG A 572 25.57 -5.90 14.48
N LEU A 573 24.92 -7.08 14.38
CA LEU A 573 23.69 -7.36 15.11
C LEU A 573 23.91 -7.24 16.63
N PHE A 574 24.95 -7.90 17.14
CA PHE A 574 25.23 -7.88 18.58
C PHE A 574 25.78 -6.53 19.09
N ALA A 575 26.19 -5.64 18.19
CA ALA A 575 26.51 -4.25 18.51
C ALA A 575 25.28 -3.33 18.59
N THR A 576 24.09 -3.80 18.18
CA THR A 576 22.85 -3.01 18.29
C THR A 576 22.36 -2.95 19.74
N SER A 577 21.54 -1.95 20.06
CA SER A 577 20.98 -1.75 21.41
C SER A 577 20.00 -2.84 21.83
N LEU A 578 19.29 -3.45 20.87
CA LEU A 578 18.27 -4.48 21.11
C LEU A 578 18.41 -5.63 20.08
N PRO A 579 19.46 -6.45 20.15
CA PRO A 579 19.79 -7.43 19.13
C PRO A 579 18.77 -8.58 18.98
N HIS A 580 17.89 -8.79 19.95
CA HIS A 580 16.99 -9.94 20.01
C HIS A 580 15.67 -9.79 19.25
N GLY A 581 15.37 -8.59 18.76
CA GLY A 581 14.11 -8.32 18.05
C GLY A 581 14.29 -7.35 16.89
N ASP A 582 13.62 -7.63 15.77
CA ASP A 582 13.53 -6.69 14.65
C ASP A 582 12.57 -5.52 14.99
N PRO A 583 12.46 -4.48 14.15
CA PRO A 583 11.55 -3.37 14.38
C PRO A 583 10.05 -3.74 14.46
N HIS A 584 9.70 -4.95 14.00
CA HIS A 584 8.33 -5.48 14.00
C HIS A 584 8.06 -6.48 15.13
N GLY A 585 9.05 -6.73 16.02
CA GLY A 585 8.93 -7.62 17.17
C GLY A 585 9.18 -9.11 16.88
N ARG A 586 9.71 -9.45 15.67
CA ARG A 586 10.14 -10.83 15.37
C ARG A 586 11.52 -11.08 15.96
N SER A 587 11.77 -12.30 16.44
CA SER A 587 13.09 -12.68 16.95
C SER A 587 14.14 -12.68 15.83
N THR A 588 15.26 -12.00 16.04
CA THR A 588 16.40 -11.95 15.13
C THR A 588 17.30 -13.18 15.27
N TYR A 589 17.34 -13.79 16.45
CA TYR A 589 18.06 -15.03 16.69
C TYR A 589 17.38 -15.91 17.75
N VAL A 590 17.73 -17.17 17.74
CA VAL A 590 17.37 -18.16 18.76
C VAL A 590 18.62 -18.87 19.27
N ARG A 591 18.70 -19.17 20.56
CA ARG A 591 19.77 -19.97 21.19
C ARG A 591 19.27 -21.39 21.41
N VAL A 592 20.10 -22.38 21.03
CA VAL A 592 19.86 -23.79 21.28
C VAL A 592 20.97 -24.29 22.20
N SER A 593 20.62 -24.63 23.45
CA SER A 593 21.61 -25.10 24.42
C SER A 593 22.04 -26.56 24.16
N MET A 594 23.23 -26.95 24.67
CA MET A 594 23.67 -28.35 24.61
C MET A 594 22.69 -29.27 25.33
N GLU A 595 22.08 -28.84 26.43
CA GLU A 595 21.08 -29.63 27.15
C GLU A 595 19.82 -29.90 26.30
N GLU A 596 19.40 -28.92 25.51
CA GLU A 596 18.29 -29.09 24.59
C GLU A 596 18.63 -30.07 23.48
N LEU A 597 19.85 -29.97 22.92
CA LEU A 597 20.36 -30.91 21.93
C LEU A 597 20.44 -32.34 22.51
N ASP A 598 21.04 -32.51 23.68
CA ASP A 598 21.13 -33.82 24.34
C ASP A 598 19.77 -34.44 24.59
N ARG A 599 18.79 -33.63 25.04
CA ARG A 599 17.42 -34.07 25.22
C ARG A 599 16.76 -34.53 23.94
N ARG A 600 16.96 -33.80 22.82
CA ARG A 600 16.42 -34.16 21.51
C ARG A 600 17.04 -35.42 20.94
N PHE A 601 18.30 -35.69 21.27
CA PHE A 601 19.00 -36.93 20.88
C PHE A 601 18.85 -38.07 21.89
N GLY A 602 18.07 -37.91 22.94
CA GLY A 602 17.81 -38.95 23.92
C GLY A 602 19.03 -39.31 24.79
N ARG A 603 19.99 -38.39 24.95
CA ARG A 603 21.22 -38.60 25.73
C ARG A 603 21.02 -38.32 27.24
N ARG A 604 19.88 -37.83 27.66
CA ARG A 604 19.42 -37.67 29.06
C ARG A 604 17.94 -38.02 29.23
#